data_5f36e5e8eb790981352d6b75eb5b4f5e
#
_entry.id   5f36e5e8eb790981352d6b75eb5b4f5e
#
_cell.length_a   1.000
_cell.length_b   1.000
_cell.length_c   1.000
_cell.angle_alpha   90.00
_cell.angle_beta   90.00
_cell.angle_gamma   90.00
#
_symmetry.space_group_name_H-M   'P 1'
#
loop_
_entity.id
_entity.type
_entity.pdbx_description
1 polymer ?
#
loop_
_entity_poly.entity_id
_entity_poly.type
_entity_poly.pdbx_seq_one_letter_code
_entity_poly.pdbx_strand_id
1 'polypeptide(L)' 'MPLGFTFALAQDPKAMKAFSELPQDKQDEILQRAHGMTTKEGMQALVESLTAES' A
#
# COMPACT_ATOMS: atom_id res chain seq x y z
N MET A 1 -7.14 9.44 -2.65
CA MET A 1 -6.07 8.50 -2.35
C MET A 1 -5.04 9.15 -1.44
N PRO A 2 -4.63 8.48 -0.37
CA PRO A 2 -3.65 9.09 0.55
C PRO A 2 -2.31 9.32 -0.13
N LEU A 3 -1.80 10.53 -0.01
CA LEU A 3 -0.52 10.87 -0.63
C LEU A 3 0.64 10.07 -0.04
N GLY A 4 0.60 9.82 1.27
CA GLY A 4 1.65 9.05 1.92
C GLY A 4 1.78 7.64 1.39
N PHE A 5 0.64 6.99 1.16
CA PHE A 5 0.63 5.63 0.63
C PHE A 5 1.13 5.62 -0.81
N THR A 6 0.65 6.54 -1.63
CA THR A 6 1.09 6.65 -3.02
C THR A 6 2.60 6.90 -3.10
N PHE A 7 3.11 7.76 -2.22
CA PHE A 7 4.53 8.06 -2.18
C PHE A 7 5.35 6.83 -1.80
N ALA A 8 4.87 6.08 -0.80
CA ALA A 8 5.56 4.88 -0.35
C ALA A 8 5.59 3.82 -1.45
N LEU A 9 4.50 3.67 -2.19
CA LEU A 9 4.47 2.76 -3.33
C LEU A 9 5.45 3.18 -4.41
N ALA A 10 5.51 4.48 -4.67
CA ALA A 10 6.41 5.00 -5.70
C ALA A 10 7.88 4.74 -5.36
N GLN A 11 8.20 4.68 -4.07
CA GLN A 11 9.56 4.41 -3.61
C GLN A 11 9.91 2.92 -3.59
N ASP A 12 8.90 2.06 -3.69
CA ASP A 12 9.11 0.61 -3.63
C ASP A 12 8.50 -0.04 -4.88
N PRO A 13 9.32 -0.28 -5.91
CA PRO A 13 8.80 -0.87 -7.16
C PRO A 13 8.15 -2.23 -6.97
N LYS A 14 8.63 -3.03 -6.02
CA LYS A 14 8.05 -4.34 -5.75
C LYS A 14 6.65 -4.20 -5.17
N ALA A 15 6.48 -3.28 -4.22
CA ALA A 15 5.17 -3.03 -3.63
C ALA A 15 4.21 -2.46 -4.67
N MET A 16 4.67 -1.55 -5.50
CA MET A 16 3.85 -0.97 -6.56
C MET A 16 3.36 -2.06 -7.51
N LYS A 17 4.24 -2.95 -7.91
CA LYS A 17 3.87 -4.04 -8.79
C LYS A 17 2.87 -4.97 -8.12
N ALA A 18 3.13 -5.35 -6.88
CA ALA A 18 2.23 -6.23 -6.15
C ALA A 18 0.84 -5.61 -6.01
N PHE A 19 0.80 -4.31 -5.71
CA PHE A 19 -0.48 -3.60 -5.58
C PHE A 19 -1.24 -3.56 -6.91
N SER A 20 -0.54 -3.28 -7.99
CA SER A 20 -1.17 -3.18 -9.30
C SER A 20 -1.71 -4.51 -9.81
N GLU A 21 -1.17 -5.61 -9.32
CA GLU A 21 -1.62 -6.95 -9.71
C GLU A 21 -2.82 -7.43 -8.90
N LEU A 22 -3.18 -6.70 -7.84
CA LEU A 22 -4.33 -7.08 -7.01
C LEU A 22 -5.65 -6.78 -7.73
N PRO A 23 -6.71 -7.58 -7.44
CA PRO A 23 -8.05 -7.26 -7.93
C PRO A 23 -8.53 -5.93 -7.33
N GLN A 24 -9.49 -5.29 -8.01
CA GLN A 24 -9.96 -3.96 -7.62
C GLN A 24 -10.46 -3.90 -6.18
N ASP A 25 -11.23 -4.90 -5.75
CA ASP A 25 -11.75 -4.92 -4.39
C ASP A 25 -10.64 -5.02 -3.33
N LYS A 26 -9.55 -5.73 -3.65
CA LYS A 26 -8.40 -5.78 -2.75
C LYS A 26 -7.66 -4.44 -2.72
N GLN A 27 -7.52 -3.81 -3.87
CA GLN A 27 -6.91 -2.48 -3.92
C GLN A 27 -7.71 -1.48 -3.09
N ASP A 28 -9.03 -1.52 -3.22
CA ASP A 28 -9.91 -0.63 -2.46
C ASP A 28 -9.77 -0.88 -0.95
N GLU A 29 -9.69 -2.13 -0.55
CA GLU A 29 -9.52 -2.49 0.86
C GLU A 29 -8.21 -1.91 1.41
N ILE A 30 -7.13 -2.05 0.66
CA ILE A 30 -5.84 -1.53 1.08
C ILE A 30 -5.86 0.00 1.13
N LEU A 31 -6.49 0.64 0.17
CA LEU A 31 -6.61 2.09 0.17
C LEU A 31 -7.41 2.60 1.38
N GLN A 32 -8.44 1.87 1.78
CA GLN A 32 -9.20 2.23 2.96
C GLN A 32 -8.35 2.11 4.22
N ARG A 33 -7.53 1.07 4.32
CA ARG A 33 -6.62 0.92 5.45
C ARG A 33 -5.60 2.04 5.48
N ALA A 34 -5.05 2.39 4.32
CA ALA A 34 -4.09 3.47 4.22
C ALA A 34 -4.70 4.81 4.62
N HIS A 35 -5.96 5.01 4.27
CA HIS A 35 -6.67 6.25 4.60
C HIS A 35 -6.82 6.42 6.12
N GLY A 36 -6.94 5.31 6.84
CA GLY A 36 -7.04 5.35 8.30
C GLY A 36 -5.71 5.43 9.03
N MET A 37 -4.61 5.30 8.30
CA MET A 37 -3.30 5.34 8.92
C MET A 37 -2.80 6.77 9.06
N THR A 38 -2.36 7.12 10.27
CA THR A 38 -1.89 8.47 10.57
C THR A 38 -0.40 8.51 10.85
N THR A 39 0.27 7.35 10.93
CA THR A 39 1.70 7.30 11.21
C THR A 39 2.46 6.76 10.00
N LYS A 40 3.70 7.23 9.88
CA LYS A 40 4.60 6.75 8.83
C LYS A 40 4.89 5.26 8.99
N GLU A 41 5.05 4.82 10.22
CA GLU A 41 5.34 3.42 10.51
C GLU A 41 4.20 2.51 10.08
N GLY A 42 2.95 2.91 10.36
CA GLY A 42 1.79 2.14 9.94
C GLY A 42 1.68 2.06 8.43
N MET A 43 1.95 3.17 7.75
CA MET A 43 1.93 3.21 6.30
C MET A 43 2.99 2.28 5.70
N GLN A 44 4.19 2.30 6.27
CA GLN A 44 5.27 1.46 5.79
C GLN A 44 4.98 -0.02 6.04
N ALA A 45 4.38 -0.35 7.18
CA ALA A 45 3.99 -1.72 7.46
C ALA A 45 2.95 -2.22 6.45
N LEU A 46 2.03 -1.36 6.04
CA LEU A 46 1.04 -1.71 5.03
C LEU A 46 1.70 -2.00 3.69
N VAL A 47 2.65 -1.17 3.29
CA VAL A 47 3.39 -1.37 2.05
C VAL A 47 4.19 -2.67 2.10
N GLU A 48 4.85 -2.94 3.22
CA GLU A 48 5.62 -4.16 3.38
C GLU A 48 4.75 -5.40 3.31
N SER A 49 3.51 -5.33 3.79
CA SER A 49 2.61 -6.47 3.73
C SER A 49 2.29 -6.87 2.28
N LEU A 50 2.39 -5.94 1.35
CA LEU A 50 2.16 -6.24 -0.06
C LEU A 50 3.27 -7.12 -0.64
N THR A 51 4.49 -6.93 -0.19
CA THR A 51 5.63 -7.69 -0.69
C THR A 51 5.88 -8.96 0.10
N ALA A 52 5.39 -9.03 1.34
CA ALA A 52 5.61 -10.19 2.20
C ALA A 52 4.86 -11.42 1.71
N GLU A 53 3.83 -11.24 0.92
CA GLU A 53 3.01 -12.35 0.42
C GLU A 53 3.47 -12.89 -0.93
N SER A 54 4.43 -12.27 -1.52
CA SER A 54 4.93 -12.70 -2.82
C SER A 54 6.21 -13.60 -2.73
#